data_8a6c8117bc828d29718a8df5d394e9c8
#
_entry.id   8a6c8117bc828d29718a8df5d394e9c8
#
_cell.length_a   1.000
_cell.length_b   1.000
_cell.length_c   1.000
_cell.angle_alpha   90.00
_cell.angle_beta   90.00
_cell.angle_gamma   90.00
#
_symmetry.space_group_name_H-M   'P 1'
#
loop_
_entity.id
_entity.type
_entity.pdbx_description
1 polymer ?
#
loop_
_entity_poly.entity_id
_entity_poly.type
_entity_poly.pdbx_seq_one_letter_code
_entity_poly.pdbx_strand_id
1 'polypeptide(L)'
;MRGLLQGPGHTVWAHTREGAAPELLFAETANALVLYVRAGHLTSAEAARGLTFVFSSGITFAPLRELALPALEYSLRHRMSPYDAFYLALAEQLGALLVTADRRLAELATRAELVA
;
A
#
# COMPACT_ATOMS: atom_id res chain seq x y z
N MET A 1 12.32 1.28 12.84
CA MET A 1 10.87 0.98 12.78
C MET A 1 10.48 0.69 11.34
N ARG A 2 9.77 -0.38 11.13
CA ARG A 2 9.28 -0.72 9.79
C ARG A 2 7.93 -0.08 9.55
N GLY A 3 7.80 0.62 8.44
CA GLY A 3 6.55 1.16 7.99
C GLY A 3 6.00 0.35 6.82
N LEU A 4 4.68 0.20 6.77
CA LEU A 4 3.99 -0.43 5.68
C LEU A 4 3.13 0.62 4.99
N LEU A 5 3.26 0.73 3.67
CA LEU A 5 2.52 1.69 2.87
C LEU A 5 1.36 1.01 2.16
N GLN A 6 0.19 1.62 2.23
CA GLN A 6 -0.95 1.26 1.43
C GLN A 6 -0.92 2.05 0.11
N GLY A 7 -1.73 1.68 -0.86
CA GLY A 7 -1.75 2.29 -2.19
C GLY A 7 -2.06 3.78 -2.23
N PRO A 8 -1.85 4.44 -3.39
CA PRO A 8 -1.77 5.89 -3.49
C PRO A 8 -2.97 6.69 -3.01
N GLY A 9 -4.15 6.14 -2.96
CA GLY A 9 -5.34 6.86 -2.47
C GLY A 9 -5.43 6.93 -0.96
N HIS A 10 -4.62 6.17 -0.24
CA HIS A 10 -4.77 5.95 1.19
C HIS A 10 -3.48 6.16 1.99
N THR A 11 -2.34 6.31 1.32
CA THR A 11 -1.06 6.17 2.00
C THR A 11 -0.25 7.43 1.95
N VAL A 12 0.31 7.77 3.08
CA VAL A 12 1.41 8.71 3.19
C VAL A 12 2.66 7.89 3.41
N TRP A 13 3.75 8.24 2.75
CA TRP A 13 5.03 7.59 2.97
C TRP A 13 5.42 7.74 4.43
N ALA A 14 5.52 6.63 5.12
CA ALA A 14 6.08 6.63 6.45
C ALA A 14 7.58 6.83 6.33
N HIS A 15 8.09 7.86 6.87
CA HIS A 15 9.49 8.26 6.82
C HIS A 15 10.43 7.22 7.44
N THR A 16 10.30 5.98 7.07
CA THR A 16 11.15 4.92 7.56
C THR A 16 12.02 4.39 6.44
N ARG A 17 13.24 4.03 6.75
CA ARG A 17 14.16 3.43 5.80
C ARG A 17 13.78 1.99 5.47
N GLU A 18 12.90 1.40 6.28
CA GLU A 18 12.51 0.00 6.19
C GLU A 18 11.06 -0.16 5.78
N GLY A 19 10.62 0.68 4.87
CA GLY A 19 9.27 0.57 4.34
C GLY A 19 9.06 -0.73 3.58
N ALA A 20 7.88 -1.31 3.72
CA ALA A 20 7.48 -2.49 2.99
C ALA A 20 6.06 -2.30 2.44
N ALA A 21 5.78 -2.94 1.31
CA ALA A 21 4.46 -2.90 0.70
C ALA A 21 4.22 -4.19 -0.09
N PRO A 22 2.95 -4.60 -0.26
CA PRO A 22 2.66 -5.66 -1.22
C PRO A 22 2.98 -5.20 -2.64
N GLU A 23 3.31 -6.14 -3.51
CA GLU A 23 3.51 -5.83 -4.94
C GLU A 23 2.30 -5.18 -5.60
N LEU A 24 1.14 -5.30 -4.99
CA LEU A 24 -0.07 -4.60 -5.40
C LEU A 24 0.15 -3.08 -5.54
N LEU A 25 1.08 -2.51 -4.79
CA LEU A 25 1.37 -1.08 -4.85
C LEU A 25 1.74 -0.63 -6.27
N PHE A 26 2.42 -1.47 -7.04
CA PHE A 26 2.75 -1.14 -8.42
C PHE A 26 1.50 -0.95 -9.28
N ALA A 27 0.55 -1.87 -9.14
CA ALA A 27 -0.70 -1.80 -9.90
C ALA A 27 -1.53 -0.59 -9.47
N GLU A 28 -1.63 -0.33 -8.19
CA GLU A 28 -2.38 0.81 -7.67
C GLU A 28 -1.75 2.14 -8.08
N THR A 29 -0.44 2.23 -8.01
CA THR A 29 0.29 3.42 -8.46
C THR A 29 0.10 3.65 -9.94
N ALA A 30 0.26 2.62 -10.76
CA ALA A 30 0.06 2.73 -12.21
C ALA A 30 -1.35 3.20 -12.53
N ASN A 31 -2.35 2.63 -11.86
CA ASN A 31 -3.74 3.04 -12.06
C ASN A 31 -3.97 4.51 -11.72
N ALA A 32 -3.45 4.96 -10.59
CA ALA A 32 -3.57 6.36 -10.18
C ALA A 32 -2.90 7.30 -11.19
N LEU A 33 -1.71 6.94 -11.65
CA LEU A 33 -0.97 7.76 -12.63
C LEU A 33 -1.70 7.85 -13.96
N VAL A 34 -2.30 6.76 -14.42
CA VAL A 34 -3.12 6.78 -15.64
C VAL A 34 -4.28 7.77 -15.51
N LEU A 35 -4.96 7.76 -14.36
CA LEU A 35 -6.07 8.67 -14.12
C LEU A 35 -5.61 10.14 -14.13
N TYR A 36 -4.45 10.43 -13.53
CA TYR A 36 -3.90 11.78 -13.54
C TYR A 36 -3.51 12.23 -14.94
N VAL A 37 -2.94 11.35 -15.75
CA VAL A 37 -2.63 11.68 -17.15
C VAL A 37 -3.91 11.99 -17.94
N ARG A 38 -4.93 11.14 -17.80
CA ARG A 38 -6.21 11.33 -18.49
C ARG A 38 -6.91 12.61 -18.07
N ALA A 39 -6.75 13.01 -16.83
CA ALA A 39 -7.31 14.25 -16.31
C ALA A 39 -6.48 15.50 -16.69
N GLY A 40 -5.35 15.34 -17.34
CA GLY A 40 -4.51 16.45 -17.77
C GLY A 40 -3.58 16.99 -16.68
N HIS A 41 -3.45 16.29 -15.54
CA HIS A 41 -2.61 16.74 -14.43
C HIS A 41 -1.16 16.32 -14.57
N LEU A 42 -0.88 15.29 -15.35
CA LEU A 42 0.48 14.79 -15.58
C LEU A 42 0.65 14.49 -17.06
N THR A 43 1.89 14.62 -17.53
CA THR A 43 2.28 14.07 -18.83
C THR A 43 2.59 12.57 -18.68
N SER A 44 2.61 11.87 -19.80
CA SER A 44 3.01 10.46 -19.82
C SER A 44 4.43 10.26 -19.28
N ALA A 45 5.33 11.19 -19.62
CA ALA A 45 6.72 11.12 -19.13
C ALA A 45 6.80 11.32 -17.63
N GLU A 46 6.00 12.25 -17.07
CA GLU A 46 5.94 12.45 -15.62
C GLU A 46 5.39 11.23 -14.90
N ALA A 47 4.35 10.59 -15.46
CA ALA A 47 3.79 9.38 -14.90
C ALA A 47 4.82 8.24 -14.88
N ALA A 48 5.56 8.06 -15.97
CA ALA A 48 6.62 7.05 -16.04
C ALA A 48 7.71 7.29 -14.98
N ARG A 49 8.10 8.55 -14.80
CA ARG A 49 9.07 8.90 -13.74
C ARG A 49 8.52 8.63 -12.35
N GLY A 50 7.24 8.91 -12.13
CA GLY A 50 6.59 8.63 -10.84
C GLY A 50 6.60 7.15 -10.50
N LEU A 51 6.30 6.29 -11.46
CA LEU A 51 6.34 4.84 -11.24
C LEU A 51 7.77 4.35 -11.00
N THR A 52 8.73 4.87 -11.78
CA THR A 52 10.15 4.54 -11.59
C THR A 52 10.63 4.95 -10.20
N PHE A 53 10.16 6.07 -9.69
CA PHE A 53 10.47 6.50 -8.33
C PHE A 53 10.05 5.46 -7.30
N VAL A 54 8.89 4.85 -7.45
CA VAL A 54 8.43 3.80 -6.54
C VAL A 54 9.37 2.58 -6.57
N PHE A 55 9.83 2.18 -7.76
CA PHE A 55 10.80 1.08 -7.90
C PHE A 55 12.10 1.34 -7.15
N SER A 56 12.54 2.58 -7.13
CA SER A 56 13.85 2.95 -6.59
C SER A 56 13.78 3.57 -5.18
N SER A 57 12.64 3.50 -4.53
CA SER A 57 12.40 4.18 -3.25
C SER A 57 12.98 3.49 -2.03
N GLY A 58 13.54 2.30 -2.19
CA GLY A 58 14.04 1.50 -1.07
C GLY A 58 12.97 0.69 -0.35
N ILE A 59 11.73 0.69 -0.86
CA ILE A 59 10.66 -0.14 -0.33
C ILE A 59 10.95 -1.61 -0.66
N THR A 60 10.76 -2.48 0.33
CA THR A 60 10.78 -3.92 0.12
C THR A 60 9.38 -4.38 -0.28
N PHE A 61 9.28 -5.06 -1.41
CA PHE A 61 7.98 -5.52 -1.92
C PHE A 61 7.78 -7.00 -1.63
N ALA A 62 6.60 -7.33 -1.13
CA ALA A 62 6.21 -8.71 -0.83
C ALA A 62 5.36 -9.27 -1.97
N PRO A 63 5.67 -10.49 -2.45
CA PRO A 63 4.86 -11.13 -3.49
C PRO A 63 3.42 -11.36 -3.02
N LEU A 64 2.47 -11.10 -3.91
CA LEU A 64 1.06 -11.25 -3.56
C LEU A 64 0.67 -12.68 -3.22
N ARG A 65 1.26 -13.66 -3.88
CA ARG A 65 0.92 -15.07 -3.61
C ARG A 65 1.22 -15.48 -2.17
N GLU A 66 2.21 -14.87 -1.54
CA GLU A 66 2.55 -15.17 -0.15
C GLU A 66 1.57 -14.55 0.83
N LEU A 67 0.83 -13.54 0.40
CA LEU A 67 -0.14 -12.82 1.22
C LEU A 67 -1.58 -13.21 0.90
N ALA A 68 -1.80 -13.98 -0.17
CA ALA A 68 -3.14 -14.19 -0.70
C ALA A 68 -4.06 -14.91 0.30
N LEU A 69 -3.59 -15.96 0.93
CA LEU A 69 -4.43 -16.71 1.86
C LEU A 69 -4.76 -15.90 3.12
N PRO A 70 -3.80 -15.31 3.83
CA PRO A 70 -4.14 -14.45 4.96
C PRO A 70 -4.99 -13.24 4.54
N ALA A 71 -4.76 -12.66 3.36
CA ALA A 71 -5.60 -11.57 2.87
C ALA A 71 -7.06 -12.02 2.67
N LEU A 72 -7.26 -13.20 2.10
CA LEU A 72 -8.60 -13.77 1.95
C LEU A 72 -9.27 -13.94 3.32
N GLU A 73 -8.55 -14.47 4.29
CA GLU A 73 -9.09 -14.68 5.63
C GLU A 73 -9.50 -13.37 6.31
N TYR A 74 -8.66 -12.35 6.25
CA TYR A 74 -9.00 -11.04 6.79
C TYR A 74 -10.19 -10.41 6.07
N SER A 75 -10.22 -10.54 4.74
CA SER A 75 -11.31 -10.01 3.93
C SER A 75 -12.66 -10.61 4.31
N LEU A 76 -12.70 -11.92 4.49
CA LEU A 76 -13.92 -12.62 4.89
C LEU A 76 -14.33 -12.31 6.33
N ARG A 77 -13.35 -12.27 7.23
CA ARG A 77 -13.61 -12.02 8.66
C ARG A 77 -14.12 -10.61 8.92
N HIS A 78 -13.54 -9.63 8.26
CA HIS A 78 -13.80 -8.22 8.53
C HIS A 78 -14.63 -7.53 7.45
N ARG A 79 -15.08 -8.26 6.43
CA ARG A 79 -15.84 -7.71 5.31
C ARG A 79 -15.15 -6.51 4.67
N MET A 80 -13.87 -6.67 4.41
CA MET A 80 -13.06 -5.64 3.79
C MET A 80 -12.62 -6.09 2.39
N SER A 81 -12.20 -5.12 1.59
CA SER A 81 -11.64 -5.41 0.28
C SER A 81 -10.41 -6.31 0.39
N PRO A 82 -10.25 -7.32 -0.48
CA PRO A 82 -9.00 -8.08 -0.53
C PRO A 82 -7.78 -7.20 -0.78
N TYR A 83 -7.93 -6.12 -1.54
CA TYR A 83 -6.83 -5.19 -1.80
C TYR A 83 -6.31 -4.57 -0.51
N ASP A 84 -7.22 -4.07 0.34
CA ASP A 84 -6.84 -3.55 1.66
C ASP A 84 -6.30 -4.65 2.56
N ALA A 85 -6.87 -5.85 2.45
CA ALA A 85 -6.45 -6.99 3.26
C ALA A 85 -5.01 -7.43 2.96
N PHE A 86 -4.50 -7.23 1.74
CA PHE A 86 -3.09 -7.50 1.45
C PHE A 86 -2.16 -6.63 2.31
N TYR A 87 -2.50 -5.37 2.50
CA TYR A 87 -1.70 -4.48 3.34
C TYR A 87 -1.78 -4.88 4.81
N LEU A 88 -2.97 -5.20 5.28
CA LEU A 88 -3.15 -5.67 6.66
C LEU A 88 -2.38 -6.97 6.90
N ALA A 89 -2.48 -7.93 5.99
CA ALA A 89 -1.78 -9.20 6.09
C ALA A 89 -0.27 -9.02 6.19
N LEU A 90 0.29 -8.15 5.35
CA LEU A 90 1.73 -7.87 5.39
C LEU A 90 2.13 -7.20 6.70
N ALA A 91 1.37 -6.22 7.16
CA ALA A 91 1.65 -5.53 8.41
C ALA A 91 1.69 -6.51 9.59
N GLU A 92 0.69 -7.38 9.67
CA GLU A 92 0.60 -8.37 10.75
C GLU A 92 1.74 -9.40 10.66
N GLN A 93 2.05 -9.85 9.45
CA GLN A 93 3.12 -10.82 9.24
C GLN A 93 4.48 -10.28 9.66
N LEU A 94 4.74 -9.02 9.41
CA LEU A 94 6.02 -8.36 9.74
C LEU A 94 6.05 -7.79 11.15
N GLY A 95 4.91 -7.73 11.84
CA GLY A 95 4.80 -6.98 13.09
C GLY A 95 5.07 -5.49 12.86
N ALA A 96 4.73 -4.99 11.68
CA ALA A 96 5.05 -3.64 11.25
C ALA A 96 3.93 -2.65 11.57
N LEU A 97 4.30 -1.37 11.60
CA LEU A 97 3.34 -0.28 11.72
C LEU A 97 2.66 -0.07 10.37
N LEU A 98 1.34 -0.19 10.34
CA LEU A 98 0.54 0.13 9.15
C LEU A 98 0.23 1.63 9.15
N VAL A 99 0.71 2.33 8.15
CA VAL A 99 0.43 3.75 7.97
C VAL A 99 -0.66 3.89 6.93
N THR A 100 -1.80 4.45 7.32
CA THR A 100 -2.97 4.53 6.44
C THR A 100 -3.82 5.75 6.77
N ALA A 101 -4.53 6.27 5.77
CA ALA A 101 -5.57 7.27 5.96
C ALA A 101 -6.95 6.64 6.20
N ASP A 102 -7.05 5.33 6.08
CA ASP A 102 -8.30 4.59 6.28
C ASP A 102 -8.46 4.24 7.76
N ARG A 103 -9.43 4.87 8.41
CA ARG A 103 -9.69 4.69 9.84
C ARG A 103 -10.01 3.25 10.18
N ARG A 104 -10.83 2.59 9.38
CA ARG A 104 -11.22 1.20 9.66
C ARG A 104 -10.03 0.26 9.58
N LEU A 105 -9.19 0.45 8.59
CA LEU A 105 -7.99 -0.37 8.43
C LEU A 105 -7.02 -0.16 9.59
N ALA A 106 -6.88 1.08 10.04
CA ALA A 106 -6.05 1.40 11.21
C ALA A 106 -6.57 0.70 12.47
N GLU A 107 -7.88 0.61 12.65
CA GLU A 107 -8.48 -0.05 13.81
C GLU A 107 -8.26 -1.56 13.81
N LEU A 108 -8.16 -2.18 12.63
CA LEU A 108 -7.96 -3.63 12.51
C LEU A 108 -6.51 -4.06 12.70
N ALA A 109 -5.55 -3.20 12.41
CA ALA A 109 -4.14 -3.52 12.54
C ALA A 109 -3.70 -3.53 14.00
N THR A 110 -2.80 -4.44 14.35
CA THR A 110 -2.22 -4.49 15.69
C THR A 110 -1.46 -3.21 16.00
N ARG A 111 -0.74 -2.68 15.00
CA ARG A 111 0.00 -1.42 15.12
C ARG A 111 -0.33 -0.57 13.91
N ALA A 112 -0.86 0.60 14.14
CA ALA A 112 -1.24 1.50 13.07
C ALA A 112 -1.00 2.95 13.42
N GLU A 113 -0.77 3.75 12.38
CA GLU A 113 -0.76 5.20 12.46
C GLU A 113 -1.75 5.71 11.42
N LEU A 114 -2.78 6.39 11.90
CA LEU A 114 -3.77 7.01 11.02
C LEU A 114 -3.28 8.41 10.65
N VAL A 115 -3.23 8.68 9.35
CA VAL A 115 -2.88 10.00 8.83
C VAL A 115 -4.11 10.66 8.23
N ALA A 116 -4.18 11.94 8.38
CA ALA A 116 -5.33 12.72 7.89
C ALA A 116 -5.21 13.02 6.40
#